data_23ac398a9c2edd168b217b25f9cab3c4
#
_entry.id   23ac398a9c2edd168b217b25f9cab3c4
#
_cell.length_a   1.000
_cell.length_b   1.000
_cell.length_c   1.000
_cell.angle_alpha   90.00
_cell.angle_beta   90.00
_cell.angle_gamma   90.00
#
_symmetry.space_group_name_H-M   'P 1'
#
loop_
_entity.id
_entity.type
_entity.pdbx_description
1 polymer ?
#
loop_
_entity_poly.entity_id
_entity_poly.type
_entity_poly.pdbx_seq_one_letter_code
_entity_poly.pdbx_strand_id
1 'polypeptide(L)'
;MVHRLYLPKEWATDRQRRRKAGVPKEVTFKTKPAIALDHLRFACAAGLPRGVVLMDAGYGTDTALRENITALGLSYVAGIQPQTSVWAAGPGPRPPKTWSGSGRPPKLLRRDSKHRPISVKKLAIGLPAHAWRKIAWREGTAERLSSRFARIRVRPAHRDYWLAENRPEEWLLVEWPEGEQAPTKYWFSTLSATIGFRELVDIVKLRWRIERDYHELKQEVGLGHFEGRSWRGFHHHATLCIAAYGFLVSEREMIPPSEAAATPLFKEAAIPATYRPRGSAIAA
;
A
#
# COMPACT_ATOMS: atom_id res chain seq x y z
N MET A 1 -20.08 -2.56 5.54
CA MET A 1 -18.81 -2.28 6.25
C MET A 1 -18.11 -3.59 6.52
N VAL A 2 -16.81 -3.70 6.23
CA VAL A 2 -16.05 -4.95 6.43
C VAL A 2 -14.89 -4.68 7.36
N HIS A 3 -14.87 -5.39 8.47
CA HIS A 3 -13.74 -5.44 9.38
C HIS A 3 -13.56 -6.87 9.89
N ARG A 4 -12.37 -7.22 10.30
CA ARG A 4 -12.06 -8.54 10.85
C ARG A 4 -10.97 -8.41 11.90
N LEU A 5 -11.20 -9.00 13.06
CA LEU A 5 -10.15 -9.15 14.07
C LEU A 5 -9.07 -10.11 13.55
N TYR A 6 -7.82 -9.66 13.54
CA TYR A 6 -6.68 -10.54 13.27
C TYR A 6 -6.52 -11.55 14.41
N LEU A 7 -6.58 -12.83 14.07
CA LEU A 7 -6.40 -13.92 15.02
C LEU A 7 -4.99 -14.52 14.82
N PRO A 8 -4.05 -14.32 15.77
CA PRO A 8 -2.71 -14.91 15.68
C PRO A 8 -2.78 -16.42 15.51
N LYS A 9 -1.75 -17.03 14.89
CA LYS A 9 -1.74 -18.46 14.58
C LYS A 9 -1.93 -19.34 15.81
N GLU A 10 -1.29 -18.99 16.92
CA GLU A 10 -1.41 -19.70 18.19
C GLU A 10 -2.87 -19.70 18.70
N TRP A 11 -3.58 -18.59 18.54
CA TRP A 11 -4.99 -18.50 18.88
C TRP A 11 -5.89 -19.27 17.91
N ALA A 12 -5.56 -19.20 16.62
CA ALA A 12 -6.34 -19.85 15.58
C ALA A 12 -6.32 -21.39 15.70
N THR A 13 -5.24 -21.95 16.24
CA THR A 13 -5.04 -23.39 16.44
C THR A 13 -5.49 -23.90 17.81
N ASP A 14 -5.63 -23.03 18.81
CA ASP A 14 -6.05 -23.40 20.17
C ASP A 14 -7.57 -23.55 20.26
N ARG A 15 -8.04 -24.79 20.22
CA ARG A 15 -9.47 -25.11 20.26
C ARG A 15 -10.16 -24.64 21.55
N GLN A 16 -9.46 -24.70 22.70
CA GLN A 16 -10.02 -24.33 24.00
C GLN A 16 -10.23 -22.82 24.10
N ARG A 17 -9.20 -22.01 23.72
CA ARG A 17 -9.30 -20.54 23.66
C ARG A 17 -10.38 -20.10 22.69
N ARG A 18 -10.45 -20.69 21.50
CA ARG A 18 -11.48 -20.39 20.50
C ARG A 18 -12.89 -20.61 21.04
N ARG A 19 -13.13 -21.77 21.69
CA ARG A 19 -14.43 -22.08 22.30
C ARG A 19 -14.78 -21.07 23.38
N LYS A 20 -13.84 -20.76 24.29
CA LYS A 20 -14.03 -19.78 25.38
C LYS A 20 -14.35 -18.38 24.87
N ALA A 21 -13.71 -17.95 23.79
CA ALA A 21 -13.94 -16.64 23.17
C ALA A 21 -15.14 -16.63 22.20
N GLY A 22 -15.76 -17.75 21.90
CA GLY A 22 -16.86 -17.86 20.94
C GLY A 22 -16.43 -17.59 19.49
N VAL A 23 -15.21 -17.97 19.12
CA VAL A 23 -14.71 -17.80 17.73
C VAL A 23 -15.42 -18.81 16.82
N PRO A 24 -16.11 -18.36 15.74
CA PRO A 24 -16.79 -19.24 14.80
C PRO A 24 -15.87 -20.28 14.18
N LYS A 25 -16.40 -21.48 13.89
CA LYS A 25 -15.59 -22.60 13.36
C LYS A 25 -14.95 -22.29 12.01
N GLU A 26 -15.63 -21.57 11.16
CA GLU A 26 -15.23 -21.13 9.81
C GLU A 26 -14.15 -20.07 9.82
N VAL A 27 -13.91 -19.42 10.95
CA VAL A 27 -12.79 -18.46 11.06
C VAL A 27 -11.50 -19.22 11.22
N THR A 28 -10.71 -19.26 10.16
CA THR A 28 -9.37 -19.86 10.13
C THR A 28 -8.26 -18.82 10.21
N PHE A 29 -7.04 -19.25 10.46
CA PHE A 29 -5.87 -18.38 10.39
C PHE A 29 -5.72 -17.80 8.99
N LYS A 30 -5.53 -16.48 8.92
CA LYS A 30 -5.08 -15.76 7.73
C LYS A 30 -4.00 -14.76 8.11
N THR A 31 -3.01 -14.60 7.25
CA THR A 31 -2.00 -13.53 7.43
C THR A 31 -2.66 -12.15 7.27
N LYS A 32 -2.05 -11.11 7.83
CA LYS A 32 -2.56 -9.73 7.67
C LYS A 32 -2.66 -9.33 6.19
N PRO A 33 -1.68 -9.61 5.30
CA PRO A 33 -1.82 -9.37 3.86
C PRO A 33 -3.00 -10.11 3.22
N ALA A 34 -3.26 -11.36 3.61
CA ALA A 34 -4.40 -12.12 3.09
C ALA A 34 -5.76 -11.52 3.53
N ILE A 35 -5.85 -11.03 4.78
CA ILE A 35 -7.05 -10.32 5.26
C ILE A 35 -7.24 -9.01 4.49
N ALA A 36 -6.18 -8.23 4.30
CA ALA A 36 -6.25 -7.00 3.52
C ALA A 36 -6.72 -7.26 2.08
N LEU A 37 -6.23 -8.31 1.44
CA LEU A 37 -6.67 -8.71 0.11
C LEU A 37 -8.15 -9.11 0.07
N ASP A 38 -8.64 -9.85 1.08
CA ASP A 38 -10.07 -10.19 1.19
C ASP A 38 -10.93 -8.91 1.26
N HIS A 39 -10.50 -7.91 2.04
CA HIS A 39 -11.21 -6.63 2.15
C HIS A 39 -11.21 -5.84 0.84
N LEU A 40 -10.09 -5.82 0.11
CA LEU A 40 -10.00 -5.18 -1.20
C LEU A 40 -10.91 -5.87 -2.23
N ARG A 41 -10.94 -7.20 -2.25
CA ARG A 41 -11.85 -7.97 -3.11
C ARG A 41 -13.31 -7.67 -2.80
N PHE A 42 -13.66 -7.62 -1.51
CA PHE A 42 -15.00 -7.25 -1.10
C PHE A 42 -15.35 -5.82 -1.54
N ALA A 43 -14.46 -4.86 -1.34
CA ALA A 43 -14.68 -3.46 -1.73
C ALA A 43 -14.91 -3.34 -3.25
N CYS A 44 -14.10 -4.04 -4.06
CA CYS A 44 -14.28 -4.08 -5.51
C CYS A 44 -15.61 -4.72 -5.92
N ALA A 45 -15.99 -5.84 -5.28
CA ALA A 45 -17.25 -6.53 -5.55
C ALA A 45 -18.48 -5.72 -5.13
N ALA A 46 -18.36 -4.92 -4.06
CA ALA A 46 -19.40 -4.00 -3.60
C ALA A 46 -19.52 -2.72 -4.45
N GLY A 47 -18.73 -2.57 -5.52
CA GLY A 47 -18.79 -1.41 -6.40
C GLY A 47 -18.25 -0.11 -5.81
N LEU A 48 -17.43 -0.18 -4.73
CA LEU A 48 -16.84 1.03 -4.15
C LEU A 48 -15.91 1.72 -5.16
N PRO A 49 -15.86 3.07 -5.18
CA PRO A 49 -14.97 3.81 -6.06
C PRO A 49 -13.52 3.35 -5.91
N ARG A 50 -12.87 3.08 -7.04
CA ARG A 50 -11.49 2.60 -7.06
C ARG A 50 -10.53 3.75 -6.81
N GLY A 51 -9.68 3.59 -5.82
CA GLY A 51 -8.62 4.53 -5.47
C GLY A 51 -7.24 3.86 -5.54
N VAL A 52 -6.23 4.56 -5.02
CA VAL A 52 -4.87 4.04 -4.87
C VAL A 52 -4.75 3.32 -3.54
N VAL A 53 -4.26 2.08 -3.56
CA VAL A 53 -4.00 1.30 -2.34
C VAL A 53 -2.68 1.75 -1.73
N LEU A 54 -2.73 2.36 -0.55
CA LEU A 54 -1.55 2.80 0.18
C LEU A 54 -1.16 1.76 1.23
N MET A 55 0.09 1.33 1.21
CA MET A 55 0.60 0.27 2.11
C MET A 55 1.92 0.69 2.76
N ASP A 56 2.11 0.30 4.01
CA ASP A 56 3.43 0.36 4.65
C ASP A 56 4.34 -0.81 4.21
N ALA A 57 5.56 -0.85 4.73
CA ALA A 57 6.51 -1.90 4.38
C ALA A 57 6.14 -3.28 4.95
N GLY A 58 5.27 -3.35 5.96
CA GLY A 58 4.75 -4.61 6.49
C GLY A 58 3.85 -5.34 5.50
N TYR A 59 3.11 -4.60 4.68
CA TYR A 59 2.29 -5.13 3.60
C TYR A 59 3.00 -5.04 2.24
N GLY A 60 3.69 -3.94 1.98
CA GLY A 60 4.28 -3.67 0.68
C GLY A 60 5.42 -4.59 0.28
N THR A 61 6.08 -5.28 1.23
CA THR A 61 7.08 -6.32 0.94
C THR A 61 6.47 -7.63 0.44
N ASP A 62 5.18 -7.86 0.66
CA ASP A 62 4.47 -9.05 0.17
C ASP A 62 4.20 -8.93 -1.34
N THR A 63 4.99 -9.66 -2.13
CA THR A 63 4.89 -9.66 -3.59
C THR A 63 3.54 -10.19 -4.08
N ALA A 64 3.02 -11.25 -3.44
CA ALA A 64 1.75 -11.84 -3.83
C ALA A 64 0.59 -10.86 -3.59
N LEU A 65 0.62 -10.10 -2.49
CA LEU A 65 -0.36 -9.05 -2.25
C LEU A 65 -0.32 -7.99 -3.36
N ARG A 66 0.86 -7.46 -3.71
CA ARG A 66 0.99 -6.45 -4.78
C ARG A 66 0.48 -6.97 -6.13
N GLU A 67 0.86 -8.19 -6.52
CA GLU A 67 0.40 -8.83 -7.76
C GLU A 67 -1.13 -9.00 -7.78
N ASN A 68 -1.73 -9.41 -6.66
CA ASN A 68 -3.19 -9.53 -6.55
C ASN A 68 -3.90 -8.17 -6.60
N ILE A 69 -3.35 -7.11 -6.01
CA ILE A 69 -3.89 -5.75 -6.11
C ILE A 69 -3.92 -5.31 -7.57
N THR A 70 -2.81 -5.52 -8.30
CA THR A 70 -2.75 -5.23 -9.74
C THR A 70 -3.76 -6.06 -10.55
N ALA A 71 -3.92 -7.35 -10.21
CA ALA A 71 -4.90 -8.23 -10.86
C ALA A 71 -6.36 -7.79 -10.62
N LEU A 72 -6.65 -7.09 -9.51
CA LEU A 72 -7.94 -6.45 -9.24
C LEU A 72 -8.15 -5.15 -10.05
N GLY A 73 -7.17 -4.73 -10.85
CA GLY A 73 -7.20 -3.47 -11.60
C GLY A 73 -7.04 -2.24 -10.69
N LEU A 74 -6.40 -2.40 -9.53
CA LEU A 74 -6.09 -1.32 -8.60
C LEU A 74 -4.63 -0.89 -8.74
N SER A 75 -4.39 0.42 -8.63
CA SER A 75 -3.04 0.95 -8.47
C SER A 75 -2.64 0.96 -6.99
N TYR A 76 -1.35 0.88 -6.73
CA TYR A 76 -0.84 0.98 -5.37
C TYR A 76 0.38 1.89 -5.22
N VAL A 77 0.60 2.32 -3.98
CA VAL A 77 1.86 2.82 -3.45
C VAL A 77 2.20 1.97 -2.22
N ALA A 78 3.31 1.26 -2.29
CA ALA A 78 3.70 0.28 -1.29
C ALA A 78 5.08 0.60 -0.71
N GLY A 79 5.14 0.88 0.59
CA GLY A 79 6.41 0.97 1.32
C GLY A 79 7.18 -0.35 1.19
N ILE A 80 8.50 -0.28 1.04
CA ILE A 80 9.37 -1.44 0.93
C ILE A 80 10.63 -1.29 1.78
N GLN A 81 11.30 -2.40 2.01
CA GLN A 81 12.54 -2.42 2.79
C GLN A 81 13.76 -2.03 1.95
N PRO A 82 14.82 -1.41 2.54
CA PRO A 82 16.02 -0.98 1.83
C PRO A 82 16.76 -2.11 1.09
N GLN A 83 16.64 -3.35 1.56
CA GLN A 83 17.25 -4.54 0.97
C GLN A 83 16.43 -5.16 -0.16
N THR A 84 15.22 -4.65 -0.45
CA THR A 84 14.38 -5.15 -1.54
C THR A 84 15.16 -5.12 -2.85
N SER A 85 15.19 -6.24 -3.55
CA SER A 85 15.97 -6.39 -4.79
C SER A 85 15.16 -5.96 -6.00
N VAL A 86 15.84 -5.24 -6.91
CA VAL A 86 15.26 -4.72 -8.16
C VAL A 86 16.26 -4.83 -9.30
N TRP A 87 15.75 -4.84 -10.51
CA TRP A 87 16.48 -4.50 -11.72
C TRP A 87 16.32 -3.00 -12.01
N ALA A 88 17.41 -2.34 -12.33
CA ALA A 88 17.36 -0.96 -12.81
C ALA A 88 16.56 -0.85 -14.11
N ALA A 89 16.22 0.38 -14.53
CA ALA A 89 15.49 0.63 -15.76
C ALA A 89 16.20 -0.04 -16.97
N GLY A 90 15.41 -0.71 -17.80
CA GLY A 90 15.88 -1.44 -18.98
C GLY A 90 16.34 -2.87 -18.71
N PRO A 91 17.39 -3.13 -17.89
CA PRO A 91 17.79 -4.51 -17.63
C PRO A 91 16.72 -5.30 -16.86
N GLY A 92 16.64 -6.57 -17.16
CA GLY A 92 15.79 -7.54 -16.49
C GLY A 92 16.52 -8.87 -16.38
N PRO A 93 15.90 -9.91 -15.80
CA PRO A 93 16.45 -11.26 -15.87
C PRO A 93 16.62 -11.69 -17.33
N ARG A 94 17.58 -12.58 -17.57
CA ARG A 94 17.81 -13.12 -18.90
C ARG A 94 16.69 -14.06 -19.31
N PRO A 95 16.34 -14.17 -20.59
CA PRO A 95 15.34 -15.12 -21.07
C PRO A 95 15.76 -16.56 -20.77
N PRO A 96 14.85 -17.52 -20.83
CA PRO A 96 15.16 -18.94 -20.75
C PRO A 96 16.28 -19.33 -21.72
N LYS A 97 17.04 -20.36 -21.41
CA LYS A 97 18.03 -20.93 -22.37
C LYS A 97 17.30 -21.38 -23.62
N THR A 98 17.98 -21.27 -24.77
CA THR A 98 17.51 -21.89 -26.00
C THR A 98 17.42 -23.42 -25.77
N TRP A 99 16.32 -24.01 -26.17
CA TRP A 99 16.15 -25.46 -26.05
C TRP A 99 17.12 -26.21 -26.97
N SER A 100 17.80 -27.21 -26.43
CA SER A 100 18.78 -28.02 -27.15
C SER A 100 18.15 -29.12 -28.00
N GLY A 101 16.81 -29.27 -28.00
CA GLY A 101 16.12 -30.35 -28.71
C GLY A 101 15.95 -31.62 -27.88
N SER A 102 16.54 -31.72 -26.69
CA SER A 102 16.42 -32.87 -25.79
C SER A 102 15.92 -32.47 -24.40
N GLY A 103 15.09 -33.32 -23.80
CA GLY A 103 14.49 -33.05 -22.47
C GLY A 103 13.39 -32.01 -22.48
N ARG A 104 13.03 -31.54 -21.28
CA ARG A 104 11.99 -30.49 -21.10
C ARG A 104 12.50 -29.11 -21.54
N PRO A 105 11.79 -28.40 -22.41
CA PRO A 105 12.18 -27.05 -22.80
C PRO A 105 12.32 -26.12 -21.59
N PRO A 106 13.42 -25.32 -21.49
CA PRO A 106 13.57 -24.33 -20.43
C PRO A 106 12.50 -23.24 -20.56
N LYS A 107 11.81 -22.93 -19.46
CA LYS A 107 10.74 -21.92 -19.44
C LYS A 107 10.99 -20.75 -18.50
N LEU A 108 11.99 -20.88 -17.61
CA LEU A 108 12.19 -19.91 -16.53
C LEU A 108 13.27 -18.90 -16.86
N LEU A 109 13.05 -17.68 -16.43
CA LEU A 109 14.01 -16.58 -16.48
C LEU A 109 15.29 -16.94 -15.72
N ARG A 110 16.40 -16.33 -16.09
CA ARG A 110 17.73 -16.64 -15.56
C ARG A 110 18.46 -15.43 -15.01
N ARG A 111 19.32 -15.74 -14.03
CA ARG A 111 20.33 -14.82 -13.50
C ARG A 111 21.69 -15.47 -13.59
N ASP A 112 22.75 -14.68 -13.59
CA ASP A 112 24.13 -15.19 -13.43
C ASP A 112 24.94 -14.25 -12.51
N SER A 113 26.21 -14.59 -12.27
CA SER A 113 27.08 -13.88 -11.36
C SER A 113 27.30 -12.40 -11.75
N LYS A 114 27.31 -12.09 -13.06
CA LYS A 114 27.52 -10.77 -13.61
C LYS A 114 26.22 -10.01 -13.89
N HIS A 115 25.08 -10.72 -13.96
CA HIS A 115 23.77 -10.18 -14.28
C HIS A 115 22.76 -10.59 -13.19
N ARG A 116 22.69 -9.74 -12.16
CA ARG A 116 21.83 -9.95 -10.98
C ARG A 116 21.21 -8.64 -10.52
N PRO A 117 20.07 -8.70 -9.85
CA PRO A 117 19.42 -7.52 -9.28
C PRO A 117 20.27 -6.93 -8.15
N ILE A 118 20.01 -5.66 -7.85
CA ILE A 118 20.63 -4.93 -6.74
C ILE A 118 19.56 -4.49 -5.73
N SER A 119 19.96 -4.15 -4.50
CA SER A 119 19.03 -3.60 -3.53
C SER A 119 18.62 -2.17 -3.90
N VAL A 120 17.39 -1.77 -3.53
CA VAL A 120 16.92 -0.40 -3.77
C VAL A 120 17.81 0.64 -3.08
N LYS A 121 18.37 0.31 -1.89
CA LYS A 121 19.33 1.18 -1.20
C LYS A 121 20.59 1.41 -2.04
N LYS A 122 21.18 0.32 -2.57
CA LYS A 122 22.38 0.42 -3.42
C LYS A 122 22.11 1.21 -4.70
N LEU A 123 20.94 0.96 -5.32
CA LEU A 123 20.49 1.68 -6.50
C LEU A 123 20.34 3.19 -6.20
N ALA A 124 19.68 3.54 -5.09
CA ALA A 124 19.43 4.92 -4.70
C ALA A 124 20.72 5.70 -4.39
N ILE A 125 21.66 5.09 -3.66
CA ILE A 125 22.98 5.71 -3.38
C ILE A 125 23.76 5.99 -4.67
N GLY A 126 23.64 5.15 -5.69
CA GLY A 126 24.28 5.31 -6.98
C GLY A 126 23.62 6.35 -7.93
N LEU A 127 22.51 6.96 -7.53
CA LEU A 127 21.83 7.95 -8.36
C LEU A 127 22.63 9.26 -8.43
N PRO A 128 22.71 9.89 -9.60
CA PRO A 128 23.39 11.17 -9.75
C PRO A 128 22.62 12.30 -9.04
N ALA A 129 23.32 13.37 -8.65
CA ALA A 129 22.73 14.48 -7.89
C ALA A 129 21.49 15.10 -8.57
N HIS A 130 21.47 15.19 -9.89
CA HIS A 130 20.36 15.77 -10.65
C HIS A 130 19.07 14.89 -10.61
N ALA A 131 19.16 13.62 -10.23
CA ALA A 131 18.00 12.76 -10.03
C ALA A 131 17.18 13.13 -8.78
N TRP A 132 17.77 13.89 -7.86
CA TRP A 132 17.17 14.29 -6.60
C TRP A 132 16.54 15.66 -6.69
N ARG A 133 15.30 15.77 -6.21
CA ARG A 133 14.56 17.04 -6.13
C ARG A 133 14.08 17.29 -4.72
N LYS A 134 14.25 18.51 -4.21
CA LYS A 134 13.64 18.93 -2.93
C LYS A 134 12.16 19.21 -3.18
N ILE A 135 11.28 18.46 -2.50
CA ILE A 135 9.84 18.59 -2.60
C ILE A 135 9.31 18.81 -1.19
N ALA A 136 8.45 19.80 -1.05
CA ALA A 136 7.80 20.11 0.22
C ALA A 136 6.33 19.66 0.17
N TRP A 137 5.82 19.14 1.27
CA TRP A 137 4.41 18.73 1.44
C TRP A 137 3.89 19.18 2.80
N ARG A 138 2.61 18.99 3.06
CA ARG A 138 1.99 19.19 4.37
C ARG A 138 1.30 17.92 4.84
N GLU A 139 1.35 17.68 6.14
CA GLU A 139 0.58 16.65 6.82
C GLU A 139 -0.39 17.35 7.78
N GLY A 140 -1.66 17.46 7.39
CA GLY A 140 -2.66 18.23 8.13
C GLY A 140 -2.39 19.74 8.11
N THR A 141 -2.60 20.39 9.26
CA THR A 141 -2.33 21.84 9.48
C THR A 141 -0.91 22.12 9.95
N ALA A 142 -0.11 21.07 10.18
CA ALA A 142 1.26 21.15 10.66
C ALA A 142 2.18 21.91 9.71
N GLU A 143 3.39 22.18 10.16
CA GLU A 143 4.43 22.84 9.38
C GLU A 143 4.66 22.18 8.02
N ARG A 144 5.14 22.99 7.08
CA ARG A 144 5.54 22.50 5.77
C ARG A 144 6.79 21.67 5.88
N LEU A 145 6.64 20.36 5.68
CA LEU A 145 7.73 19.41 5.64
C LEU A 145 8.42 19.44 4.28
N SER A 146 9.71 19.15 4.23
CA SER A 146 10.45 18.99 2.98
C SER A 146 11.50 17.90 3.07
N SER A 147 11.76 17.25 1.93
CA SER A 147 12.80 16.23 1.81
C SER A 147 13.29 16.16 0.37
N ARG A 148 14.41 15.48 0.15
CA ARG A 148 14.87 15.15 -1.20
C ARG A 148 14.25 13.84 -1.65
N PHE A 149 13.71 13.84 -2.87
CA PHE A 149 13.13 12.67 -3.50
C PHE A 149 13.81 12.37 -4.83
N ALA A 150 13.93 11.09 -5.14
CA ALA A 150 14.27 10.59 -6.46
C ALA A 150 13.24 9.58 -6.92
N ARG A 151 12.92 9.52 -8.21
CA ARG A 151 12.07 8.50 -8.81
C ARG A 151 12.72 7.88 -10.01
N ILE A 152 12.61 6.57 -10.13
CA ILE A 152 13.16 5.81 -11.27
C ILE A 152 12.22 4.64 -11.59
N ARG A 153 12.29 4.16 -12.83
CA ARG A 153 11.60 2.94 -13.24
C ARG A 153 12.45 1.74 -12.87
N VAL A 154 11.86 0.73 -12.26
CA VAL A 154 12.54 -0.52 -11.86
C VAL A 154 11.62 -1.72 -12.07
N ARG A 155 12.21 -2.92 -12.14
CA ARG A 155 11.44 -4.18 -12.09
C ARG A 155 11.69 -4.85 -10.75
N PRO A 156 10.64 -5.17 -9.95
CA PRO A 156 10.79 -5.96 -8.73
C PRO A 156 11.38 -7.33 -9.05
N ALA A 157 12.42 -7.72 -8.30
CA ALA A 157 13.22 -8.91 -8.61
C ALA A 157 12.95 -10.12 -7.69
N HIS A 158 11.98 -10.02 -6.76
CA HIS A 158 11.69 -11.13 -5.85
C HIS A 158 11.23 -12.36 -6.60
N ARG A 159 12.00 -13.45 -6.53
CA ARG A 159 11.69 -14.75 -7.15
C ARG A 159 11.37 -14.69 -8.66
N ASP A 160 11.92 -13.74 -9.40
CA ASP A 160 11.69 -13.61 -10.84
C ASP A 160 12.21 -14.81 -11.66
N TYR A 161 13.23 -15.50 -11.15
CA TYR A 161 13.77 -16.74 -11.75
C TYR A 161 12.79 -17.95 -11.69
N TRP A 162 11.62 -17.77 -11.08
CA TRP A 162 10.52 -18.73 -11.12
C TRP A 162 9.43 -18.33 -12.13
N LEU A 163 9.61 -17.20 -12.78
CA LEU A 163 8.69 -16.69 -13.78
C LEU A 163 9.15 -17.05 -15.20
N ALA A 164 8.20 -17.13 -16.11
CA ALA A 164 8.45 -17.29 -17.54
C ALA A 164 8.67 -15.93 -18.24
N GLU A 165 8.10 -14.88 -17.71
CA GLU A 165 8.12 -13.53 -18.26
C GLU A 165 8.57 -12.50 -17.24
N ASN A 166 9.10 -11.38 -17.73
CA ASN A 166 9.52 -10.27 -16.89
C ASN A 166 8.31 -9.59 -16.24
N ARG A 167 8.42 -9.24 -14.95
CA ARG A 167 7.46 -8.33 -14.34
C ARG A 167 7.46 -6.97 -15.05
N PRO A 168 6.32 -6.27 -15.08
CA PRO A 168 6.28 -4.91 -15.57
C PRO A 168 7.19 -3.99 -14.73
N GLU A 169 7.57 -2.87 -15.31
CA GLU A 169 8.26 -1.83 -14.59
C GLU A 169 7.29 -1.05 -13.70
N GLU A 170 7.76 -0.71 -12.52
CA GLU A 170 7.08 0.11 -11.54
C GLU A 170 7.92 1.35 -11.22
N TRP A 171 7.31 2.36 -10.64
CA TRP A 171 8.04 3.44 -10.01
C TRP A 171 8.70 2.95 -8.72
N LEU A 172 9.98 3.24 -8.56
CA LEU A 172 10.65 3.30 -7.27
C LEU A 172 10.76 4.77 -6.90
N LEU A 173 10.04 5.18 -5.86
CA LEU A 173 10.22 6.47 -5.21
C LEU A 173 11.10 6.28 -3.99
N VAL A 174 12.07 7.19 -3.83
CA VAL A 174 13.03 7.18 -2.72
C VAL A 174 13.01 8.54 -2.04
N GLU A 175 13.00 8.55 -0.71
CA GLU A 175 13.13 9.75 0.11
C GLU A 175 14.47 9.77 0.85
N TRP A 176 15.13 10.89 0.78
CA TRP A 176 16.37 11.17 1.50
C TRP A 176 16.19 12.47 2.30
N PRO A 177 15.82 12.38 3.59
CA PRO A 177 15.68 13.53 4.45
C PRO A 177 16.99 14.30 4.60
N GLU A 178 16.89 15.59 4.86
CA GLU A 178 18.04 16.45 5.16
C GLU A 178 18.68 15.99 6.48
N GLY A 179 20.02 15.97 6.54
CA GLY A 179 20.76 15.48 7.71
C GLY A 179 20.99 13.96 7.75
N GLU A 180 20.27 13.17 7.00
CA GLU A 180 20.48 11.73 6.94
C GLU A 180 21.67 11.35 6.05
N GLN A 181 22.45 10.34 6.47
CA GLN A 181 23.61 9.87 5.71
C GLN A 181 23.23 9.06 4.46
N ALA A 182 22.02 8.50 4.45
CA ALA A 182 21.52 7.66 3.35
C ALA A 182 20.00 7.82 3.21
N PRO A 183 19.43 7.46 2.05
CA PRO A 183 17.98 7.40 1.87
C PRO A 183 17.33 6.48 2.90
N THR A 184 16.19 6.90 3.46
CA THR A 184 15.54 6.22 4.58
C THR A 184 14.25 5.52 4.20
N LYS A 185 13.51 6.04 3.20
CA LYS A 185 12.21 5.49 2.81
C LYS A 185 12.16 5.18 1.32
N TYR A 186 11.50 4.08 0.99
CA TYR A 186 11.43 3.52 -0.36
C TYR A 186 10.00 3.03 -0.62
N TRP A 187 9.47 3.29 -1.81
CA TRP A 187 8.15 2.83 -2.23
C TRP A 187 8.15 2.32 -3.65
N PHE A 188 7.44 1.23 -3.89
CA PHE A 188 7.00 0.85 -5.22
C PHE A 188 5.66 1.50 -5.55
N SER A 189 5.43 1.80 -6.82
CA SER A 189 4.13 2.29 -7.27
C SER A 189 3.82 1.86 -8.71
N THR A 190 2.59 1.40 -8.91
CA THR A 190 2.02 1.06 -10.21
C THR A 190 1.23 2.21 -10.83
N LEU A 191 1.33 3.42 -10.30
CA LEU A 191 0.74 4.61 -10.89
C LEU A 191 1.30 4.86 -12.31
N SER A 192 0.56 5.60 -13.12
CA SER A 192 0.90 5.86 -14.52
C SER A 192 2.38 6.22 -14.72
N ALA A 193 2.98 5.74 -15.80
CA ALA A 193 4.34 6.14 -16.19
C ALA A 193 4.44 7.65 -16.46
N THR A 194 3.34 8.32 -16.76
CA THR A 194 3.25 9.76 -17.04
C THR A 194 2.93 10.62 -15.82
N ILE A 195 2.74 9.99 -14.62
CA ILE A 195 2.41 10.75 -13.41
C ILE A 195 3.43 11.85 -13.12
N GLY A 196 2.97 13.02 -12.69
CA GLY A 196 3.83 14.10 -12.23
C GLY A 196 4.70 13.70 -11.04
N PHE A 197 5.95 14.20 -10.97
CA PHE A 197 6.82 13.84 -9.83
C PHE A 197 6.25 14.33 -8.50
N ARG A 198 5.75 15.55 -8.48
CA ARG A 198 5.11 16.15 -7.30
C ARG A 198 3.88 15.35 -6.91
N GLU A 199 3.04 15.02 -7.86
CA GLU A 199 1.81 14.24 -7.64
C GLU A 199 2.12 12.86 -7.05
N LEU A 200 3.14 12.15 -7.53
CA LEU A 200 3.57 10.88 -6.97
C LEU A 200 3.97 11.03 -5.48
N VAL A 201 4.72 12.09 -5.14
CA VAL A 201 5.10 12.36 -3.74
C VAL A 201 3.88 12.69 -2.89
N ASP A 202 2.96 13.52 -3.39
CA ASP A 202 1.75 13.90 -2.67
C ASP A 202 0.88 12.67 -2.35
N ILE A 203 0.71 11.75 -3.32
CA ILE A 203 -0.04 10.49 -3.11
C ILE A 203 0.66 9.60 -2.06
N VAL A 204 1.98 9.44 -2.13
CA VAL A 204 2.75 8.66 -1.14
C VAL A 204 2.56 9.24 0.26
N LYS A 205 2.53 10.56 0.37
CA LYS A 205 2.39 11.25 1.64
C LYS A 205 0.97 11.23 2.21
N LEU A 206 -0.05 10.85 1.45
CA LEU A 206 -1.42 10.69 1.97
C LEU A 206 -1.55 9.58 3.04
N ARG A 207 -0.57 8.69 3.18
CA ARG A 207 -0.64 7.59 4.15
C ARG A 207 -0.80 8.05 5.60
N TRP A 208 -0.35 9.25 5.95
CA TRP A 208 -0.55 9.81 7.28
C TRP A 208 -2.03 9.92 7.67
N ARG A 209 -2.93 10.09 6.67
CA ARG A 209 -4.39 10.14 6.92
C ARG A 209 -4.89 8.82 7.52
N ILE A 210 -4.38 7.69 7.06
CA ILE A 210 -4.74 6.36 7.59
C ILE A 210 -4.34 6.27 9.08
N GLU A 211 -3.16 6.78 9.42
CA GLU A 211 -2.68 6.76 10.81
C GLU A 211 -3.53 7.69 11.69
N ARG A 212 -3.88 8.85 11.18
CA ARG A 212 -4.75 9.80 11.87
C ARG A 212 -6.16 9.25 12.06
N ASP A 213 -6.79 8.75 10.99
CA ASP A 213 -8.14 8.16 11.05
C ASP A 213 -8.17 6.99 12.05
N TYR A 214 -7.11 6.19 12.06
CA TYR A 214 -6.98 5.08 12.99
C TYR A 214 -6.75 5.54 14.44
N HIS A 215 -6.05 6.65 14.64
CA HIS A 215 -5.90 7.29 15.93
C HIS A 215 -7.24 7.82 16.45
N GLU A 216 -7.96 8.62 15.65
CA GLU A 216 -9.29 9.14 15.97
C GLU A 216 -10.26 7.99 16.30
N LEU A 217 -10.31 6.95 15.46
CA LEU A 217 -11.16 5.79 15.67
C LEU A 217 -10.86 5.07 17.00
N LYS A 218 -9.60 4.95 17.39
CA LYS A 218 -9.20 4.30 18.63
C LYS A 218 -9.42 5.15 19.86
N GLN A 219 -9.04 6.42 19.81
CA GLN A 219 -9.00 7.29 20.98
C GLN A 219 -10.32 8.06 21.16
N GLU A 220 -10.82 8.69 20.09
CA GLU A 220 -12.00 9.55 20.18
C GLU A 220 -13.32 8.73 20.14
N VAL A 221 -13.36 7.73 19.27
CA VAL A 221 -14.57 6.89 19.07
C VAL A 221 -14.55 5.62 19.93
N GLY A 222 -13.44 5.34 20.59
CA GLY A 222 -13.34 4.30 21.61
C GLY A 222 -13.08 2.88 21.11
N LEU A 223 -12.66 2.67 19.85
CA LEU A 223 -12.32 1.33 19.35
C LEU A 223 -11.23 0.65 20.22
N GLY A 224 -10.33 1.43 20.80
CA GLY A 224 -9.27 0.96 21.69
C GLY A 224 -9.75 0.58 23.10
N HIS A 225 -10.97 0.93 23.48
CA HIS A 225 -11.51 0.77 24.85
C HIS A 225 -12.29 -0.55 25.07
N PHE A 226 -12.22 -1.47 24.12
CA PHE A 226 -12.90 -2.77 24.28
C PHE A 226 -12.18 -3.66 25.29
N GLU A 227 -12.79 -3.87 26.45
CA GLU A 227 -12.28 -4.72 27.53
C GLU A 227 -12.87 -6.14 27.52
N GLY A 228 -13.80 -6.42 26.63
CA GLY A 228 -14.44 -7.70 26.49
C GLY A 228 -13.51 -8.81 26.00
N ARG A 229 -13.89 -10.07 26.25
CA ARG A 229 -13.09 -11.26 25.87
C ARG A 229 -13.77 -12.14 24.81
N SER A 230 -14.91 -11.72 24.26
CA SER A 230 -15.65 -12.51 23.29
C SER A 230 -15.46 -12.01 21.87
N TRP A 231 -15.42 -12.92 20.92
CA TRP A 231 -15.36 -12.63 19.49
C TRP A 231 -16.55 -11.79 19.04
N ARG A 232 -17.77 -12.18 19.42
CA ARG A 232 -19.00 -11.46 19.08
C ARG A 232 -19.01 -10.05 19.68
N GLY A 233 -18.60 -9.91 20.94
CA GLY A 233 -18.55 -8.61 21.63
C GLY A 233 -17.59 -7.64 20.94
N PHE A 234 -16.39 -8.12 20.55
CA PHE A 234 -15.45 -7.29 19.80
C PHE A 234 -16.03 -6.82 18.46
N HIS A 235 -16.63 -7.73 17.68
CA HIS A 235 -17.17 -7.35 16.37
C HIS A 235 -18.37 -6.40 16.50
N HIS A 236 -19.23 -6.58 17.51
CA HIS A 236 -20.32 -5.65 17.81
C HIS A 236 -19.76 -4.25 18.14
N HIS A 237 -18.83 -4.17 19.09
CA HIS A 237 -18.18 -2.93 19.49
C HIS A 237 -17.47 -2.25 18.31
N ALA A 238 -16.67 -2.98 17.56
CA ALA A 238 -15.96 -2.45 16.40
C ALA A 238 -16.92 -1.95 15.31
N THR A 239 -18.03 -2.66 15.07
CA THR A 239 -19.05 -2.21 14.12
C THR A 239 -19.64 -0.86 14.51
N LEU A 240 -20.00 -0.68 15.80
CA LEU A 240 -20.54 0.58 16.29
C LEU A 240 -19.53 1.73 16.18
N CYS A 241 -18.29 1.50 16.62
CA CYS A 241 -17.23 2.52 16.51
C CYS A 241 -16.98 2.94 15.06
N ILE A 242 -16.87 1.98 14.14
CA ILE A 242 -16.62 2.27 12.72
C ILE A 242 -17.83 2.97 12.09
N ALA A 243 -19.07 2.60 12.47
CA ALA A 243 -20.28 3.26 11.98
C ALA A 243 -20.38 4.70 12.49
N ALA A 244 -20.12 4.93 13.77
CA ALA A 244 -20.08 6.26 14.36
C ALA A 244 -19.01 7.15 13.71
N TYR A 245 -17.81 6.60 13.50
CA TYR A 245 -16.73 7.31 12.81
C TYR A 245 -17.11 7.70 11.37
N GLY A 246 -17.68 6.74 10.63
CA GLY A 246 -18.16 6.99 9.26
C GLY A 246 -19.25 8.07 9.21
N PHE A 247 -20.17 8.09 10.18
CA PHE A 247 -21.16 9.13 10.31
C PHE A 247 -20.51 10.51 10.57
N LEU A 248 -19.60 10.60 11.54
CA LEU A 248 -18.89 11.85 11.84
C LEU A 248 -18.10 12.39 10.66
N VAL A 249 -17.44 11.51 9.88
CA VAL A 249 -16.74 11.92 8.65
C VAL A 249 -17.75 12.45 7.63
N SER A 250 -18.87 11.76 7.42
CA SER A 250 -19.94 12.21 6.50
C SER A 250 -20.49 13.57 6.88
N GLU A 251 -20.77 13.82 8.16
CA GLU A 251 -21.25 15.10 8.65
C GLU A 251 -20.22 16.23 8.43
N ARG A 252 -18.95 15.96 8.69
CA ARG A 252 -17.86 16.93 8.43
C ARG A 252 -17.76 17.32 6.95
N GLU A 253 -18.02 16.40 6.04
CA GLU A 253 -18.00 16.67 4.60
C GLU A 253 -19.23 17.47 4.14
N MET A 254 -20.38 17.36 4.83
CA MET A 254 -21.63 18.06 4.49
C MET A 254 -21.75 19.43 5.14
N ILE A 255 -21.13 19.66 6.28
CA ILE A 255 -21.19 20.94 7.01
C ILE A 255 -19.98 21.78 6.59
N PRO A 256 -20.18 22.88 5.84
CA PRO A 256 -19.09 23.78 5.50
C PRO A 256 -18.49 24.37 6.79
N PRO A 257 -17.17 24.59 6.86
CA PRO A 257 -16.55 25.27 7.99
C PRO A 257 -17.23 26.61 8.20
N SER A 258 -17.68 26.93 9.44
CA SER A 258 -18.16 28.25 9.75
C SER A 258 -17.04 29.28 9.51
N GLU A 259 -17.35 30.45 8.97
CA GLU A 259 -16.34 31.51 8.69
C GLU A 259 -15.51 31.91 9.92
N ALA A 260 -16.06 31.76 11.13
CA ALA A 260 -15.35 31.99 12.39
C ALA A 260 -14.32 30.88 12.75
N ALA A 261 -14.37 29.70 12.11
CA ALA A 261 -13.46 28.60 12.31
C ALA A 261 -12.50 28.42 11.12
N ALA A 262 -12.30 29.49 10.33
CA ALA A 262 -11.37 29.49 9.20
C ALA A 262 -9.87 29.47 9.59
N THR A 263 -9.53 28.74 10.60
CA THR A 263 -8.23 28.04 10.61
C THR A 263 -8.39 26.91 9.59
N PRO A 264 -7.68 26.89 8.47
CA PRO A 264 -7.91 25.95 7.38
C PRO A 264 -7.47 24.55 7.80
N LEU A 265 -8.32 23.86 8.56
CA LEU A 265 -8.10 22.45 8.95
C LEU A 265 -8.18 21.52 7.73
N PHE A 266 -8.81 21.96 6.66
CA PHE A 266 -8.95 21.23 5.41
C PHE A 266 -9.02 22.18 4.22
N LYS A 267 -7.89 22.68 3.73
CA LYS A 267 -7.80 22.86 2.29
C LYS A 267 -7.58 21.47 1.72
N GLU A 268 -8.62 20.96 1.07
CA GLU A 268 -8.54 19.77 0.24
C GLU A 268 -7.18 19.70 -0.46
N ALA A 269 -6.39 18.68 -0.15
CA ALA A 269 -5.60 18.12 -1.21
C ALA A 269 -6.64 17.43 -2.11
N ALA A 270 -7.19 18.20 -3.06
CA ALA A 270 -8.02 17.65 -4.11
C ALA A 270 -7.27 16.43 -4.65
N ILE A 271 -7.92 15.28 -4.66
CA ILE A 271 -7.49 14.16 -5.49
C ILE A 271 -7.32 14.78 -6.87
N PRO A 272 -6.13 14.75 -7.48
CA PRO A 272 -5.92 15.43 -8.76
C PRO A 272 -7.06 15.04 -9.70
N ALA A 273 -7.63 16.01 -10.42
CA ALA A 273 -8.79 15.81 -11.30
C ALA A 273 -8.55 14.68 -12.34
N THR A 274 -7.29 14.35 -12.61
CA THR A 274 -6.85 13.23 -13.44
C THR A 274 -7.19 11.85 -12.86
N TYR A 275 -7.56 11.75 -11.57
CA TYR A 275 -7.90 10.50 -10.91
C TYR A 275 -9.41 10.29 -10.74
N ARG A 276 -10.26 11.05 -11.45
CA ARG A 276 -11.67 10.67 -11.59
C ARG A 276 -11.72 9.43 -12.49
N PRO A 277 -12.20 8.26 -12.02
CA PRO A 277 -12.47 7.14 -12.91
C PRO A 277 -13.45 7.66 -13.96
N ARG A 278 -13.11 7.52 -15.24
CA ARG A 278 -14.05 7.78 -16.34
C ARG A 278 -15.27 6.88 -16.07
N GLY A 279 -16.38 7.48 -15.67
CA GLY A 279 -17.64 6.80 -15.59
C GLY A 279 -17.92 6.22 -16.98
N SER A 280 -17.99 4.91 -17.08
CA SER A 280 -18.62 4.25 -18.21
C SER A 280 -20.07 4.72 -18.20
N ALA A 281 -20.45 5.53 -19.19
CA ALA A 281 -21.83 5.78 -19.51
C ALA A 281 -22.48 4.42 -19.77
N ILE A 282 -23.34 3.99 -18.87
CA ILE A 282 -24.29 2.92 -19.14
C ILE A 282 -25.33 3.59 -20.04
N ALA A 283 -25.23 3.33 -21.34
CA ALA A 283 -26.31 3.62 -22.27
C ALA A 283 -27.51 2.72 -21.91
N ALA A 284 -28.68 3.34 -21.91
CA ALA A 284 -29.99 2.73 -21.69
C ALA A 284 -30.29 1.55 -22.62
#